data_048dad17f3af38a04153c8f91ab480fb
#
_entry.id   048dad17f3af38a04153c8f91ab480fb
#
_cell.length_a   1.000
_cell.length_b   1.000
_cell.length_c   1.000
_cell.angle_alpha   90.00
_cell.angle_beta   90.00
_cell.angle_gamma   90.00
#
_symmetry.space_group_name_H-M   'P 1'
#
loop_
_entity.id
_entity.type
_entity.pdbx_description
1 polymer ?
#
loop_
_entity_poly.entity_id
_entity_poly.type
_entity_poly.pdbx_seq_one_letter_code
_entity_poly.pdbx_strand_id
1 'polypeptide(L)'
;MGLGKALIDLGRTNSDKKIRLDELGEDLKNIYQNRLANGLPQMGQLGKKTVIENKLDELKVGTITEQNAIAEIAKNAKVMVLAKFHNLGQHKIPRPFFTPSDDGRYLELGDSLFNVFADNQNKELVPELDSRWSLLEFGYSNAKKAESLE
;
A
#
# COMPACT_ATOMS: atom_id res chain seq x y z
N MET A 1 4.38 -3.43 -0.03
CA MET A 1 3.44 -4.57 -0.09
C MET A 1 2.00 -4.15 -0.22
N GLY A 2 1.50 -3.25 0.64
CA GLY A 2 0.11 -2.79 0.58
C GLY A 2 -0.27 -2.15 -0.74
N LEU A 3 0.59 -1.31 -1.32
CA LEU A 3 0.33 -0.69 -2.61
C LEU A 3 0.19 -1.74 -3.72
N GLY A 4 1.07 -2.73 -3.76
CA GLY A 4 0.99 -3.80 -4.75
C GLY A 4 -0.34 -4.55 -4.68
N LYS A 5 -0.78 -4.90 -3.47
CA LYS A 5 -2.06 -5.57 -3.26
C LYS A 5 -3.25 -4.69 -3.67
N ALA A 6 -3.23 -3.40 -3.30
CA ALA A 6 -4.28 -2.45 -3.68
C ALA A 6 -4.37 -2.27 -5.20
N LEU A 7 -3.23 -2.18 -5.88
CA LEU A 7 -3.20 -2.06 -7.34
C LEU A 7 -3.79 -3.30 -8.02
N ILE A 8 -3.50 -4.50 -7.51
CA ILE A 8 -4.07 -5.73 -8.03
C ILE A 8 -5.59 -5.73 -7.83
N ASP A 9 -6.05 -5.45 -6.62
CA ASP A 9 -7.48 -5.46 -6.29
C ASP A 9 -8.26 -4.47 -7.16
N LEU A 10 -7.81 -3.21 -7.20
CA LEU A 10 -8.51 -2.15 -7.93
C LEU A 10 -8.32 -2.27 -9.45
N GLY A 11 -7.17 -2.74 -9.91
CA GLY A 11 -6.92 -2.93 -11.32
C GLY A 11 -7.82 -4.00 -11.95
N ARG A 12 -8.17 -5.02 -11.20
CA ARG A 12 -9.09 -6.06 -11.66
C ARG A 12 -10.53 -5.60 -11.79
N THR A 13 -10.93 -4.60 -10.99
CA THR A 13 -12.31 -4.10 -10.96
C THR A 13 -12.55 -2.87 -11.82
N ASN A 14 -11.47 -2.17 -12.24
CA ASN A 14 -11.57 -0.93 -13.02
C ASN A 14 -11.20 -1.19 -14.49
N SER A 15 -12.21 -1.39 -15.32
CA SER A 15 -12.04 -1.70 -16.74
C SER A 15 -11.55 -0.51 -17.58
N ASP A 16 -11.71 0.72 -17.09
CA ASP A 16 -11.29 1.96 -17.77
C ASP A 16 -9.80 2.29 -17.55
N LYS A 17 -9.06 1.45 -16.86
CA LYS A 17 -7.64 1.62 -16.54
C LYS A 17 -7.33 2.85 -15.70
N LYS A 18 -8.31 3.35 -14.96
CA LYS A 18 -8.14 4.50 -14.06
C LYS A 18 -8.57 4.12 -12.65
N ILE A 19 -7.77 4.52 -11.66
CA ILE A 19 -8.09 4.35 -10.25
C ILE A 19 -8.11 5.73 -9.62
N ARG A 20 -9.20 6.07 -8.92
CA ARG A 20 -9.25 7.31 -8.14
C ARG A 20 -8.33 7.18 -6.92
N LEU A 21 -7.62 8.25 -6.59
CA LEU A 21 -6.76 8.26 -5.40
C LEU A 21 -7.56 8.04 -4.12
N ASP A 22 -8.81 8.49 -4.05
CA ASP A 22 -9.69 8.21 -2.91
C ASP A 22 -9.94 6.71 -2.75
N GLU A 23 -10.19 6.01 -3.84
CA GLU A 23 -10.37 4.55 -3.83
C GLU A 23 -9.10 3.84 -3.38
N LEU A 24 -7.95 4.31 -3.84
CA LEU A 24 -6.66 3.76 -3.41
C LEU A 24 -6.45 3.96 -1.91
N GLY A 25 -6.75 5.16 -1.40
CA GLY A 25 -6.64 5.45 0.02
C GLY A 25 -7.56 4.58 0.86
N GLU A 26 -8.80 4.38 0.42
CA GLU A 26 -9.76 3.52 1.10
C GLU A 26 -9.32 2.05 1.11
N ASP A 27 -8.86 1.54 -0.03
CA ASP A 27 -8.40 0.17 -0.14
C ASP A 27 -7.15 -0.06 0.73
N LEU A 28 -6.20 0.85 0.69
CA LEU A 28 -5.02 0.80 1.57
C LEU A 28 -5.42 0.82 3.05
N LYS A 29 -6.37 1.68 3.43
CA LYS A 29 -6.90 1.70 4.79
C LYS A 29 -7.42 0.33 5.20
N ASN A 30 -8.26 -0.27 4.37
CA ASN A 30 -8.87 -1.57 4.65
C ASN A 30 -7.81 -2.69 4.74
N ILE A 31 -6.85 -2.70 3.83
CA ILE A 31 -5.78 -3.68 3.81
C ILE A 31 -4.95 -3.60 5.10
N TYR A 32 -4.54 -2.40 5.50
CA TYR A 32 -3.74 -2.22 6.71
C TYR A 32 -4.55 -2.44 7.99
N GLN A 33 -5.84 -2.08 8.01
CA GLN A 33 -6.70 -2.43 9.15
C GLN A 33 -6.75 -3.94 9.37
N ASN A 34 -6.89 -4.71 8.30
CA ASN A 34 -6.90 -6.18 8.39
C ASN A 34 -5.56 -6.71 8.89
N ARG A 35 -4.45 -6.16 8.41
CA ARG A 35 -3.11 -6.58 8.86
C ARG A 35 -2.88 -6.25 10.32
N LEU A 36 -3.21 -5.03 10.74
CA LEU A 36 -3.01 -4.57 12.11
C LEU A 36 -3.96 -5.23 13.10
N ALA A 37 -5.12 -5.71 12.67
CA ALA A 37 -6.04 -6.46 13.52
C ALA A 37 -5.42 -7.74 14.11
N ASN A 38 -4.37 -8.26 13.47
CA ASN A 38 -3.60 -9.38 13.98
C ASN A 38 -2.51 -8.98 14.98
N GLY A 39 -2.42 -7.69 15.33
CA GLY A 39 -1.44 -7.16 16.28
C GLY A 39 -0.01 -7.10 15.75
N LEU A 40 0.18 -7.20 14.44
CA LEU A 40 1.50 -7.22 13.83
C LEU A 40 1.97 -5.81 13.43
N PRO A 41 3.21 -5.42 13.82
CA PRO A 41 3.72 -4.10 13.47
C PRO A 41 4.08 -4.01 11.98
N GLN A 42 4.04 -2.80 11.45
CA GLN A 42 4.43 -2.50 10.07
C GLN A 42 5.79 -1.79 9.99
N MET A 43 6.49 -1.66 11.10
CA MET A 43 7.83 -1.12 11.22
C MET A 43 8.64 -1.88 12.27
N GLY A 44 9.95 -2.03 12.04
CA GLY A 44 10.83 -2.76 12.94
C GLY A 44 11.36 -1.98 14.13
N GLN A 45 11.26 -0.65 14.13
CA GLN A 45 11.76 0.20 15.22
C GLN A 45 10.72 0.35 16.32
N LEU A 46 11.16 0.15 17.57
CA LEU A 46 10.30 0.36 18.74
C LEU A 46 9.86 1.82 18.83
N GLY A 47 8.57 2.05 19.11
CA GLY A 47 7.98 3.38 19.19
C GLY A 47 7.79 4.08 17.84
N LYS A 48 8.17 3.46 16.75
CA LYS A 48 7.95 4.00 15.39
C LYS A 48 6.76 3.33 14.74
N LYS A 49 5.98 4.14 14.02
CA LYS A 49 4.84 3.70 13.24
C LYS A 49 4.82 4.39 11.89
N THR A 50 4.26 3.74 10.89
CA THR A 50 4.04 4.35 9.58
C THR A 50 2.96 5.43 9.67
N VAL A 51 2.88 6.29 8.65
CA VAL A 51 1.80 7.29 8.58
C VAL A 51 0.43 6.61 8.58
N ILE A 52 0.29 5.49 7.86
CA ILE A 52 -0.97 4.73 7.81
C ILE A 52 -1.35 4.21 9.20
N GLU A 53 -0.41 3.62 9.92
CA GLU A 53 -0.65 3.14 11.29
C GLU A 53 -1.11 4.26 12.22
N ASN A 54 -0.45 5.44 12.14
CA ASN A 54 -0.83 6.60 12.95
C ASN A 54 -2.24 7.08 12.63
N LYS A 55 -2.62 7.13 11.36
CA LYS A 55 -3.96 7.54 10.94
C LYS A 55 -5.03 6.54 11.37
N LEU A 56 -4.72 5.25 11.33
CA LEU A 56 -5.63 4.21 11.82
C LEU A 56 -5.81 4.29 13.35
N ASP A 57 -4.75 4.60 14.09
CA ASP A 57 -4.85 4.84 15.54
C ASP A 57 -5.74 6.06 15.84
N GLU A 58 -5.56 7.16 15.13
CA GLU A 58 -6.39 8.36 15.26
C GLU A 58 -7.86 8.07 14.95
N LEU A 59 -8.11 7.26 13.91
CA LEU A 59 -9.47 6.85 13.54
C LEU A 59 -10.11 6.00 14.65
N LYS A 60 -9.36 5.09 15.24
CA LYS A 60 -9.82 4.19 16.30
C LYS A 60 -10.22 4.96 17.56
N VAL A 61 -9.45 5.98 17.94
CA VAL A 61 -9.75 6.80 19.12
C VAL A 61 -10.71 7.96 18.82
N GLY A 62 -11.10 8.16 17.56
CA GLY A 62 -12.09 9.16 17.18
C GLY A 62 -11.56 10.57 17.00
N THR A 63 -10.24 10.77 16.92
CA THR A 63 -9.64 12.10 16.72
C THR A 63 -9.63 12.55 15.26
N ILE A 64 -9.94 11.64 14.32
CA ILE A 64 -10.04 11.94 12.90
C ILE A 64 -11.26 11.20 12.33
N THR A 65 -11.91 11.79 11.32
CA THR A 65 -13.00 11.13 10.61
C THR A 65 -12.46 10.11 9.60
N GLU A 66 -13.30 9.15 9.21
CA GLU A 66 -12.92 8.17 8.21
C GLU A 66 -12.54 8.82 6.88
N GLN A 67 -13.29 9.82 6.43
CA GLN A 67 -12.98 10.54 5.19
C GLN A 67 -11.64 11.25 5.25
N ASN A 68 -11.33 11.90 6.39
CA ASN A 68 -10.04 12.56 6.57
C ASN A 68 -8.89 11.56 6.66
N ALA A 69 -9.11 10.41 7.30
CA ALA A 69 -8.11 9.35 7.34
C ALA A 69 -7.80 8.82 5.93
N ILE A 70 -8.82 8.57 5.12
CA ILE A 70 -8.66 8.13 3.73
C ILE A 70 -7.90 9.18 2.92
N ALA A 71 -8.25 10.46 3.06
CA ALA A 71 -7.57 11.55 2.35
C ALA A 71 -6.09 11.64 2.71
N GLU A 72 -5.75 11.52 4.00
CA GLU A 72 -4.36 11.56 4.45
C GLU A 72 -3.56 10.33 4.00
N ILE A 73 -4.17 9.16 4.01
CA ILE A 73 -3.53 7.93 3.50
C ILE A 73 -3.28 8.05 1.99
N ALA A 74 -4.25 8.54 1.23
CA ALA A 74 -4.10 8.76 -0.20
C ALA A 74 -2.99 9.78 -0.51
N LYS A 75 -2.93 10.87 0.24
CA LYS A 75 -1.90 11.90 0.10
C LYS A 75 -0.51 11.32 0.40
N ASN A 76 -0.38 10.54 1.46
CA ASN A 76 0.88 9.88 1.80
C ASN A 76 1.31 8.90 0.70
N ALA A 77 0.37 8.10 0.19
CA ALA A 77 0.65 7.17 -0.90
C ALA A 77 1.15 7.90 -2.14
N LYS A 78 0.51 9.02 -2.50
CA LYS A 78 0.93 9.84 -3.65
C LYS A 78 2.35 10.38 -3.49
N VAL A 79 2.65 10.97 -2.33
CA VAL A 79 3.91 11.68 -2.12
C VAL A 79 5.09 10.73 -1.87
N MET A 80 4.90 9.73 -1.01
CA MET A 80 6.00 8.92 -0.50
C MET A 80 6.16 7.58 -1.22
N VAL A 81 5.06 6.99 -1.65
CA VAL A 81 5.07 5.63 -2.19
C VAL A 81 5.05 5.64 -3.72
N LEU A 82 4.06 6.32 -4.32
CA LEU A 82 3.92 6.35 -5.77
C LEU A 82 5.10 7.01 -6.47
N ALA A 83 5.62 8.09 -5.88
CA ALA A 83 6.76 8.82 -6.45
C ALA A 83 8.02 7.97 -6.53
N LYS A 84 8.17 6.97 -5.67
CA LYS A 84 9.37 6.14 -5.57
C LYS A 84 9.20 4.71 -6.08
N PHE A 85 7.98 4.29 -6.36
CA PHE A 85 7.68 2.90 -6.68
C PHE A 85 8.43 2.37 -7.91
N HIS A 86 8.55 3.19 -8.95
CA HIS A 86 9.22 2.82 -10.19
C HIS A 86 10.69 3.22 -10.26
N ASN A 87 11.28 3.67 -9.16
CA ASN A 87 12.67 4.06 -9.12
C ASN A 87 13.55 2.88 -8.68
N LEU A 88 14.59 2.61 -9.46
CA LEU A 88 15.66 1.68 -9.09
C LEU A 88 16.92 2.51 -8.84
N GLY A 89 17.14 2.90 -7.57
CA GLY A 89 18.17 3.88 -7.26
C GLY A 89 17.82 5.23 -7.85
N GLN A 90 18.64 5.73 -8.79
CA GLN A 90 18.39 7.00 -9.48
C GLN A 90 17.74 6.81 -10.87
N HIS A 91 17.41 5.57 -11.24
CA HIS A 91 16.85 5.24 -12.54
C HIS A 91 15.36 4.97 -12.47
N LYS A 92 14.61 5.54 -13.43
CA LYS A 92 13.18 5.27 -13.57
C LYS A 92 12.94 4.06 -14.45
N ILE A 93 11.91 3.29 -14.14
CA ILE A 93 11.49 2.17 -14.96
C ILE A 93 10.89 2.70 -16.27
N PRO A 94 11.33 2.22 -17.46
CA PRO A 94 10.86 2.73 -18.75
C PRO A 94 9.36 2.51 -19.01
N ARG A 95 8.77 1.45 -18.43
CA ARG A 95 7.35 1.12 -18.60
C ARG A 95 6.68 1.03 -17.24
N PRO A 96 6.19 2.15 -16.70
CA PRO A 96 5.59 2.14 -15.38
C PRO A 96 4.26 1.39 -15.34
N PHE A 97 3.97 0.77 -14.20
CA PHE A 97 2.68 0.12 -13.96
C PHE A 97 1.53 1.13 -13.86
N PHE A 98 1.82 2.34 -13.48
CA PHE A 98 0.84 3.41 -13.35
C PHE A 98 1.49 4.78 -13.60
N THR A 99 0.64 5.74 -13.96
CA THR A 99 1.04 7.15 -14.16
C THR A 99 0.01 8.04 -13.50
N PRO A 100 0.41 9.01 -12.65
CA PRO A 100 -0.55 9.98 -12.11
C PRO A 100 -1.16 10.82 -13.21
N SER A 101 -2.47 11.12 -13.10
CA SER A 101 -3.13 12.04 -14.01
C SER A 101 -2.64 13.48 -13.79
N ASP A 102 -2.85 14.36 -14.80
CA ASP A 102 -2.42 15.76 -14.74
C ASP A 102 -3.08 16.52 -13.58
N ASP A 103 -4.33 16.22 -13.27
CA ASP A 103 -5.07 16.85 -12.17
C ASP A 103 -4.77 16.22 -10.80
N GLY A 104 -4.01 15.13 -10.76
CA GLY A 104 -3.62 14.45 -9.54
C GLY A 104 -4.71 13.66 -8.82
N ARG A 105 -5.88 13.46 -9.45
CA ARG A 105 -7.01 12.76 -8.84
C ARG A 105 -7.07 11.26 -9.16
N TYR A 106 -6.40 10.85 -10.22
CA TYR A 106 -6.44 9.48 -10.73
C TYR A 106 -5.05 8.92 -10.92
N LEU A 107 -4.97 7.59 -10.90
CA LEU A 107 -3.85 6.84 -11.44
C LEU A 107 -4.30 6.19 -12.75
N GLU A 108 -3.55 6.40 -13.82
CA GLU A 108 -3.74 5.69 -15.07
C GLU A 108 -2.88 4.43 -15.05
N LEU A 109 -3.52 3.29 -15.23
CA LEU A 109 -2.84 2.00 -15.19
C LEU A 109 -2.18 1.72 -16.55
N GLY A 110 -0.93 1.29 -16.52
CA GLY A 110 -0.19 0.95 -17.73
C GLY A 110 -0.55 -0.42 -18.28
N ASP A 111 -0.29 -0.63 -19.58
CA ASP A 111 -0.53 -1.92 -20.23
C ASP A 111 0.28 -3.04 -19.60
N SER A 112 1.47 -2.75 -19.10
CA SER A 112 2.32 -3.75 -18.41
C SER A 112 1.63 -4.35 -17.19
N LEU A 113 0.86 -3.55 -16.43
CA LEU A 113 0.10 -4.03 -15.28
C LEU A 113 -1.08 -4.92 -15.74
N PHE A 114 -1.78 -4.51 -16.78
CA PHE A 114 -2.88 -5.30 -17.34
C PHE A 114 -2.39 -6.62 -17.91
N ASN A 115 -1.23 -6.65 -18.54
CA ASN A 115 -0.63 -7.88 -19.03
C ASN A 115 -0.32 -8.86 -17.88
N VAL A 116 0.10 -8.34 -16.73
CA VAL A 116 0.29 -9.17 -15.52
C VAL A 116 -1.04 -9.79 -15.08
N PHE A 117 -2.14 -9.02 -15.10
CA PHE A 117 -3.46 -9.53 -14.69
C PHE A 117 -4.02 -10.55 -15.67
N ALA A 118 -3.74 -10.38 -16.97
CA ALA A 118 -4.23 -11.27 -18.02
C ALA A 118 -3.47 -12.60 -18.07
N ASP A 119 -2.28 -12.68 -17.52
CA ASP A 119 -1.47 -13.88 -17.51
C ASP A 119 -1.96 -14.86 -16.44
N ASN A 120 -2.41 -16.04 -16.88
CA ASN A 120 -2.88 -17.10 -15.99
C ASN A 120 -1.80 -17.61 -15.03
N GLN A 121 -0.51 -17.41 -15.35
CA GLN A 121 0.59 -17.81 -14.49
C GLN A 121 0.67 -16.96 -13.21
N ASN A 122 0.00 -15.81 -13.18
CA ASN A 122 0.00 -14.89 -12.03
C ASN A 122 -1.17 -15.11 -11.07
N LYS A 123 -1.87 -16.24 -11.15
CA LYS A 123 -2.97 -16.57 -10.23
C LYS A 123 -2.54 -16.59 -8.77
N GLU A 124 -1.28 -16.90 -8.50
CA GLU A 124 -0.74 -17.02 -7.15
C GLU A 124 -0.05 -15.74 -6.66
N LEU A 125 -0.13 -14.65 -7.45
CA LEU A 125 0.54 -13.39 -7.11
C LEU A 125 0.04 -12.83 -5.77
N VAL A 126 -1.26 -12.84 -5.51
CA VAL A 126 -1.82 -12.33 -4.25
C VAL A 126 -1.40 -13.19 -3.06
N PRO A 127 -1.52 -14.53 -3.10
CA PRO A 127 -0.99 -15.38 -2.03
C PRO A 127 0.51 -15.19 -1.79
N GLU A 128 1.29 -15.00 -2.84
CA GLU A 128 2.73 -14.75 -2.71
C GLU A 128 3.00 -13.41 -2.02
N LEU A 129 2.30 -12.35 -2.40
CA LEU A 129 2.42 -11.05 -1.74
C LEU A 129 2.05 -11.14 -0.25
N ASP A 130 0.97 -11.84 0.08
CA ASP A 130 0.54 -12.03 1.46
C ASP A 130 1.58 -12.81 2.28
N SER A 131 2.19 -13.84 1.69
CA SER A 131 3.23 -14.62 2.34
C SER A 131 4.49 -13.80 2.60
N ARG A 132 4.93 -13.02 1.62
CA ARG A 132 6.09 -12.12 1.78
C ARG A 132 5.83 -11.03 2.81
N TRP A 133 4.62 -10.49 2.82
CA TRP A 133 4.23 -9.48 3.81
C TRP A 133 4.26 -10.06 5.22
N SER A 134 3.73 -11.27 5.40
CA SER A 134 3.77 -11.95 6.70
C SER A 134 5.20 -12.17 7.19
N LEU A 135 6.13 -12.49 6.30
CA LEU A 135 7.55 -12.60 6.66
C LEU A 135 8.14 -11.26 7.13
N LEU A 136 7.77 -10.15 6.47
CA LEU A 136 8.21 -8.82 6.90
C LEU A 136 7.64 -8.46 8.28
N GLU A 137 6.37 -8.73 8.50
CA GLU A 137 5.70 -8.47 9.78
C GLU A 137 6.35 -9.29 10.91
N PHE A 138 6.68 -10.54 10.65
CA PHE A 138 7.42 -11.39 11.59
C PHE A 138 8.78 -10.78 11.91
N GLY A 139 9.51 -10.32 10.89
CA GLY A 139 10.80 -9.66 11.07
C GLY A 139 10.69 -8.38 11.89
N TYR A 140 9.69 -7.55 11.63
CA TYR A 140 9.44 -6.32 12.39
C TYR A 140 9.12 -6.62 13.86
N SER A 141 8.30 -7.64 14.11
CA SER A 141 7.95 -8.07 15.46
C SER A 141 9.19 -8.52 16.24
N ASN A 142 10.07 -9.30 15.62
CA ASN A 142 11.32 -9.75 16.24
C ASN A 142 12.28 -8.59 16.50
N ALA A 143 12.39 -7.63 15.58
CA ALA A 143 13.22 -6.45 15.75
C ALA A 143 12.75 -5.60 16.94
N LYS A 144 11.44 -5.39 17.09
CA LYS A 144 10.86 -4.66 18.24
C LYS A 144 11.10 -5.38 19.55
N LYS A 145 11.01 -6.71 19.59
CA LYS A 145 11.31 -7.51 20.78
C LYS A 145 12.77 -7.38 21.17
N ALA A 146 13.69 -7.43 20.19
CA ALA A 146 15.11 -7.26 20.44
C ALA A 146 15.43 -5.89 21.04
N GLU A 147 14.84 -4.81 20.49
CA GLU A 147 15.01 -3.46 21.02
C GLU A 147 14.47 -3.32 22.45
N SER A 148 13.36 -3.96 22.77
CA SER A 148 12.76 -3.90 24.11
C SER A 148 13.58 -4.63 25.19
N LEU A 149 14.49 -5.52 24.80
CA LEU A 149 15.38 -6.27 25.70
C LEU A 149 16.69 -5.51 26.02
N GLU A 150 16.98 -4.48 25.25
CA GLU A 150 18.12 -3.60 25.48
C GLU A 150 17.76 -2.51 26.50
#